data_fdb7df31168d29d4660d60f198007992
#
_entry.id   fdb7df31168d29d4660d60f198007992
#
_cell.length_a   1.000
_cell.length_b   1.000
_cell.length_c   1.000
_cell.angle_alpha   90.00
_cell.angle_beta   90.00
_cell.angle_gamma   90.00
#
_symmetry.space_group_name_H-M   'P 1'
#
loop_
_entity.id
_entity.type
_entity.pdbx_description
1 polymer ?
#
loop_
_entity_poly.entity_id
_entity_poly.type
_entity_poly.pdbx_seq_one_letter_code
_entity_poly.pdbx_strand_id
1 'polypeptide(L)'
;MVKAEARYVTLNDVFTLWAKVKRGLKDNTFQNYLYLYRQFVGPDFGKSKVSALKKSDVKQFYNTLADERGLQISTIDSVHTVLHQVLDMAVDDCYLRSNPSDNVLRELKKAHQFETNRRKALTVAEQNLLLSYLSKTPKYQHWYPIFAVMLGTGLRVGEATGLRWCDVDFEEGTISVNHTLVNYDHRENNGGKKGCYFNCHSPKTKAGVRTVPMMDFVKEAFEKERAYQEEAEIHCTVTVDGYTDFIFVNHFGECQHQGTLNKAIRRIIRDCNDEVLAKNPNSTVLLPRFSCHTLRHTFTTRMCEAGVNIKVIQDALGHSDISTTLNIYADVTKELRKSEFENLDRQFAQWKDPEE
;
A
#
# COMPACT_ATOMS: atom_id res chain seq x y z
N MET A 1 15.71 2.39 -39.75
CA MET A 1 15.97 1.10 -40.45
C MET A 1 16.25 0.06 -39.39
N VAL A 2 15.69 -1.15 -39.50
CA VAL A 2 15.92 -2.21 -38.49
C VAL A 2 17.29 -2.84 -38.77
N LYS A 3 18.11 -3.03 -37.73
CA LYS A 3 19.43 -3.67 -37.83
C LYS A 3 19.33 -5.12 -38.30
N ALA A 4 20.25 -5.56 -39.16
CA ALA A 4 20.28 -6.94 -39.65
C ALA A 4 20.46 -7.97 -38.52
N GLU A 5 21.19 -7.62 -37.48
CA GLU A 5 21.43 -8.42 -36.27
C GLU A 5 20.16 -8.71 -35.47
N ALA A 6 19.09 -7.88 -35.60
CA ALA A 6 17.82 -8.05 -34.91
C ALA A 6 17.17 -9.43 -35.13
N ARG A 7 17.53 -10.14 -36.21
CA ARG A 7 17.05 -11.50 -36.53
C ARG A 7 17.48 -12.56 -35.51
N TYR A 8 18.55 -12.32 -34.80
CA TYR A 8 19.14 -13.28 -33.83
C TYR A 8 18.84 -12.90 -32.39
N VAL A 9 18.52 -11.62 -32.13
CA VAL A 9 18.30 -11.08 -30.78
C VAL A 9 16.94 -11.55 -30.25
N THR A 10 16.97 -12.14 -29.07
CA THR A 10 15.76 -12.51 -28.32
C THR A 10 15.29 -11.38 -27.40
N LEU A 11 14.06 -11.44 -26.96
CA LEU A 11 13.55 -10.49 -25.96
C LEU A 11 14.31 -10.61 -24.63
N ASN A 12 14.78 -11.81 -24.26
CA ASN A 12 15.64 -12.03 -23.10
C ASN A 12 17.01 -11.34 -23.21
N ASP A 13 17.56 -11.24 -24.41
CA ASP A 13 18.83 -10.52 -24.65
C ASP A 13 18.63 -9.02 -24.43
N VAL A 14 17.53 -8.46 -24.95
CA VAL A 14 17.18 -7.05 -24.74
C VAL A 14 16.90 -6.77 -23.27
N PHE A 15 16.17 -7.66 -22.57
CA PHE A 15 15.94 -7.52 -21.12
C PHE A 15 17.25 -7.54 -20.32
N THR A 16 18.18 -8.40 -20.70
CA THR A 16 19.49 -8.48 -20.02
C THR A 16 20.26 -7.17 -20.17
N LEU A 17 20.24 -6.59 -21.38
CA LEU A 17 20.83 -5.28 -21.62
C LEU A 17 20.09 -4.18 -20.86
N TRP A 18 18.75 -4.16 -20.93
CA TRP A 18 17.91 -3.22 -20.20
C TRP A 18 18.21 -3.25 -18.69
N ALA A 19 18.26 -4.44 -18.09
CA ALA A 19 18.56 -4.59 -16.67
C ALA A 19 19.95 -4.07 -16.28
N LYS A 20 20.94 -4.22 -17.18
CA LYS A 20 22.32 -3.73 -16.98
C LYS A 20 22.42 -2.20 -17.05
N VAL A 21 21.67 -1.56 -17.94
CA VAL A 21 21.78 -0.11 -18.18
C VAL A 21 20.75 0.72 -17.42
N LYS A 22 19.66 0.11 -16.94
CA LYS A 22 18.58 0.82 -16.25
C LYS A 22 19.09 1.48 -14.98
N ARG A 23 18.82 2.78 -14.83
CA ARG A 23 19.17 3.61 -13.68
C ARG A 23 17.95 4.40 -13.22
N GLY A 24 18.04 5.03 -12.04
CA GLY A 24 17.00 5.92 -11.51
C GLY A 24 15.82 5.22 -10.85
N LEU A 25 15.81 3.88 -10.80
CA LEU A 25 14.81 3.14 -10.03
C LEU A 25 15.31 2.89 -8.61
N LYS A 26 14.38 2.93 -7.63
CA LYS A 26 14.69 2.43 -6.29
C LYS A 26 14.86 0.90 -6.35
N ASP A 27 15.76 0.38 -5.54
CA ASP A 27 16.10 -1.05 -5.49
C ASP A 27 14.87 -1.96 -5.48
N ASN A 28 13.90 -1.68 -4.61
CA ASN A 28 12.69 -2.50 -4.51
C ASN A 28 11.86 -2.52 -5.81
N THR A 29 11.76 -1.38 -6.49
CA THR A 29 11.09 -1.29 -7.80
C THR A 29 11.84 -2.09 -8.84
N PHE A 30 13.17 -1.95 -8.86
CA PHE A 30 14.02 -2.68 -9.80
C PHE A 30 13.95 -4.19 -9.57
N GLN A 31 14.08 -4.65 -8.31
CA GLN A 31 13.95 -6.08 -7.97
C GLN A 31 12.57 -6.64 -8.33
N ASN A 32 11.51 -5.87 -8.12
CA ASN A 32 10.16 -6.26 -8.54
C ASN A 32 10.06 -6.39 -10.06
N TYR A 33 10.66 -5.49 -10.82
CA TYR A 33 10.69 -5.55 -12.28
C TYR A 33 11.47 -6.78 -12.78
N LEU A 34 12.62 -7.06 -12.18
CA LEU A 34 13.38 -8.28 -12.49
C LEU A 34 12.57 -9.55 -12.21
N TYR A 35 11.87 -9.57 -11.05
CA TYR A 35 11.01 -10.69 -10.68
C TYR A 35 9.86 -10.89 -11.68
N LEU A 36 9.11 -9.81 -11.99
CA LEU A 36 7.97 -9.88 -12.92
C LEU A 36 8.38 -10.39 -14.30
N TYR A 37 9.50 -9.88 -14.84
CA TYR A 37 9.99 -10.33 -16.12
C TYR A 37 10.43 -11.80 -16.07
N ARG A 38 11.28 -12.16 -15.13
CA ARG A 38 11.83 -13.53 -15.00
C ARG A 38 10.74 -14.57 -14.73
N GLN A 39 9.71 -14.20 -13.96
CA GLN A 39 8.62 -15.11 -13.59
C GLN A 39 7.61 -15.30 -14.71
N PHE A 40 7.27 -14.24 -15.43
CA PHE A 40 6.12 -14.26 -16.34
C PHE A 40 6.49 -14.16 -17.82
N VAL A 41 7.55 -13.42 -18.16
CA VAL A 41 7.94 -13.15 -19.55
C VAL A 41 9.07 -14.08 -20.01
N GLY A 42 10.13 -14.16 -19.22
CA GLY A 42 11.39 -14.83 -19.57
C GLY A 42 11.30 -16.29 -19.97
N PRO A 43 10.48 -17.14 -19.27
CA PRO A 43 10.46 -18.58 -19.52
C PRO A 43 10.03 -18.97 -20.94
N ASP A 44 9.03 -18.29 -21.49
CA ASP A 44 8.41 -18.61 -22.78
C ASP A 44 8.48 -17.45 -23.75
N PHE A 45 7.74 -16.38 -23.51
CA PHE A 45 7.65 -15.22 -24.41
C PHE A 45 8.99 -14.52 -24.62
N GLY A 46 9.84 -14.52 -23.59
CA GLY A 46 11.20 -13.95 -23.63
C GLY A 46 12.16 -14.61 -24.62
N LYS A 47 11.87 -15.83 -25.07
CA LYS A 47 12.66 -16.56 -26.09
C LYS A 47 12.34 -16.12 -27.52
N SER A 48 11.27 -15.37 -27.72
CA SER A 48 10.85 -14.89 -29.03
C SER A 48 11.88 -13.96 -29.64
N LYS A 49 12.07 -14.05 -30.96
CA LYS A 49 12.93 -13.12 -31.69
C LYS A 49 12.27 -11.75 -31.76
N VAL A 50 12.99 -10.71 -31.31
CA VAL A 50 12.44 -9.37 -31.19
C VAL A 50 11.91 -8.85 -32.53
N SER A 51 12.66 -9.06 -33.61
CA SER A 51 12.28 -8.60 -34.97
C SER A 51 11.00 -9.23 -35.53
N ALA A 52 10.56 -10.37 -34.96
CA ALA A 52 9.36 -11.08 -35.39
C ALA A 52 8.13 -10.73 -34.56
N LEU A 53 8.30 -10.03 -33.42
CA LEU A 53 7.21 -9.72 -32.51
C LEU A 53 6.20 -8.75 -33.13
N LYS A 54 4.93 -9.16 -33.08
CA LYS A 54 3.79 -8.36 -33.52
C LYS A 54 2.90 -8.00 -32.33
N LYS A 55 2.08 -6.99 -32.52
CA LYS A 55 1.08 -6.57 -31.53
C LYS A 55 0.12 -7.69 -31.14
N SER A 56 -0.24 -8.57 -32.09
CA SER A 56 -1.05 -9.77 -31.86
C SER A 56 -0.39 -10.74 -30.87
N ASP A 57 0.92 -10.92 -30.97
CA ASP A 57 1.65 -11.87 -30.12
C ASP A 57 1.68 -11.39 -28.67
N VAL A 58 1.85 -10.08 -28.46
CA VAL A 58 1.77 -9.46 -27.13
C VAL A 58 0.37 -9.54 -26.55
N LYS A 59 -0.70 -9.33 -27.36
CA LYS A 59 -2.08 -9.52 -26.91
C LYS A 59 -2.33 -10.96 -26.50
N GLN A 60 -1.95 -11.92 -27.33
CA GLN A 60 -2.10 -13.35 -27.03
C GLN A 60 -1.36 -13.74 -25.77
N PHE A 61 -0.14 -13.27 -25.58
CA PHE A 61 0.62 -13.49 -24.36
C PHE A 61 -0.14 -13.01 -23.11
N TYR A 62 -0.74 -11.82 -23.12
CA TYR A 62 -1.50 -11.33 -21.97
C TYR A 62 -2.82 -12.09 -21.77
N ASN A 63 -3.48 -12.52 -22.84
CA ASN A 63 -4.65 -13.40 -22.73
C ASN A 63 -4.28 -14.75 -22.09
N THR A 64 -3.17 -15.36 -22.48
CA THR A 64 -2.65 -16.58 -21.83
C THR A 64 -2.36 -16.35 -20.33
N LEU A 65 -1.79 -15.19 -19.95
CA LEU A 65 -1.57 -14.87 -18.54
C LEU A 65 -2.89 -14.74 -17.76
N ALA A 66 -3.93 -14.16 -18.37
CA ALA A 66 -5.24 -13.99 -17.75
C ALA A 66 -6.03 -15.31 -17.68
N ASP A 67 -6.20 -15.97 -18.83
CA ASP A 67 -7.18 -17.05 -19.02
C ASP A 67 -6.61 -18.40 -18.58
N GLU A 68 -5.33 -18.69 -18.90
CA GLU A 68 -4.70 -19.98 -18.61
C GLU A 68 -3.98 -19.98 -17.27
N ARG A 69 -3.27 -18.87 -16.92
CA ARG A 69 -2.55 -18.76 -15.64
C ARG A 69 -3.35 -18.09 -14.53
N GLY A 70 -4.56 -17.58 -14.80
CA GLY A 70 -5.46 -16.99 -13.82
C GLY A 70 -4.92 -15.73 -13.15
N LEU A 71 -4.03 -14.97 -13.81
CA LEU A 71 -3.44 -13.78 -13.21
C LEU A 71 -4.46 -12.64 -13.16
N GLN A 72 -4.44 -11.91 -12.04
CA GLN A 72 -5.21 -10.68 -11.92
C GLN A 72 -4.73 -9.63 -12.93
N ILE A 73 -5.66 -8.86 -13.53
CA ILE A 73 -5.35 -7.83 -14.52
C ILE A 73 -4.33 -6.79 -13.98
N SER A 74 -4.40 -6.47 -12.68
CA SER A 74 -3.42 -5.58 -12.03
C SER A 74 -1.99 -6.14 -12.04
N THR A 75 -1.84 -7.47 -11.95
CA THR A 75 -0.53 -8.14 -12.07
C THR A 75 -0.06 -8.09 -13.52
N ILE A 76 -0.94 -8.34 -14.49
CA ILE A 76 -0.65 -8.25 -15.91
C ILE A 76 -0.25 -6.82 -16.29
N ASP A 77 -0.90 -5.79 -15.72
CA ASP A 77 -0.54 -4.38 -15.91
C ASP A 77 0.89 -4.08 -15.40
N SER A 78 1.26 -4.70 -14.28
CA SER A 78 2.62 -4.60 -13.75
C SER A 78 3.66 -5.32 -14.64
N VAL A 79 3.31 -6.49 -15.19
CA VAL A 79 4.14 -7.20 -16.19
C VAL A 79 4.28 -6.37 -17.46
N HIS A 80 3.18 -5.76 -17.93
CA HIS A 80 3.19 -4.86 -19.08
C HIS A 80 4.14 -3.66 -18.87
N THR A 81 4.11 -3.05 -17.67
CA THR A 81 4.99 -1.91 -17.35
C THR A 81 6.47 -2.24 -17.57
N VAL A 82 6.88 -3.46 -17.26
CA VAL A 82 8.27 -3.92 -17.48
C VAL A 82 8.50 -4.28 -18.95
N LEU A 83 7.63 -5.09 -19.53
CA LEU A 83 7.75 -5.53 -20.91
C LEU A 83 7.75 -4.35 -21.88
N HIS A 84 6.91 -3.34 -21.63
CA HIS A 84 6.85 -2.12 -22.44
C HIS A 84 8.19 -1.38 -22.45
N GLN A 85 8.83 -1.18 -21.30
CA GLN A 85 10.14 -0.54 -21.20
C GLN A 85 11.25 -1.35 -21.92
N VAL A 86 11.19 -2.67 -21.87
CA VAL A 86 12.14 -3.53 -22.57
C VAL A 86 11.95 -3.43 -24.08
N LEU A 87 10.71 -3.38 -24.55
CA LEU A 87 10.38 -3.21 -25.96
C LEU A 87 10.66 -1.78 -26.47
N ASP A 88 10.50 -0.74 -25.62
CA ASP A 88 10.95 0.63 -25.95
C ASP A 88 12.45 0.65 -26.22
N MET A 89 13.25 0.00 -25.36
CA MET A 89 14.69 -0.13 -25.60
C MET A 89 14.99 -0.86 -26.91
N ALA A 90 14.21 -1.88 -27.28
CA ALA A 90 14.37 -2.55 -28.58
C ALA A 90 14.06 -1.63 -29.76
N VAL A 91 13.18 -0.64 -29.59
CA VAL A 91 12.92 0.41 -30.59
C VAL A 91 14.09 1.39 -30.65
N ASP A 92 14.55 1.88 -29.49
CA ASP A 92 15.68 2.83 -29.39
C ASP A 92 16.97 2.24 -30.01
N ASP A 93 17.22 0.95 -29.79
CA ASP A 93 18.35 0.23 -30.36
C ASP A 93 18.14 -0.20 -31.82
N CYS A 94 17.03 0.19 -32.46
CA CYS A 94 16.68 -0.15 -33.84
C CYS A 94 16.50 -1.67 -34.10
N TYR A 95 16.10 -2.46 -33.12
CA TYR A 95 15.67 -3.84 -33.30
C TYR A 95 14.20 -3.93 -33.74
N LEU A 96 13.39 -2.94 -33.38
CA LEU A 96 11.98 -2.77 -33.76
C LEU A 96 11.74 -1.41 -34.40
N ARG A 97 10.70 -1.30 -35.23
CA ARG A 97 10.25 0.00 -35.79
C ARG A 97 9.34 0.79 -34.85
N SER A 98 8.53 0.05 -34.06
CA SER A 98 7.58 0.59 -33.10
C SER A 98 7.38 -0.43 -31.99
N ASN A 99 6.92 0.04 -30.82
CA ASN A 99 6.67 -0.83 -29.69
C ASN A 99 5.39 -1.65 -29.89
N PRO A 100 5.46 -2.99 -30.04
CA PRO A 100 4.28 -3.82 -30.24
C PRO A 100 3.38 -3.94 -29.01
N SER A 101 3.81 -3.45 -27.83
CA SER A 101 3.01 -3.45 -26.62
C SER A 101 2.13 -2.20 -26.45
N ASP A 102 2.21 -1.23 -27.35
CA ASP A 102 1.41 -0.01 -27.28
C ASP A 102 -0.09 -0.30 -27.29
N ASN A 103 -0.79 0.18 -26.25
CA ASN A 103 -2.25 0.10 -26.11
C ASN A 103 -2.87 -1.32 -26.16
N VAL A 104 -2.10 -2.37 -25.92
CA VAL A 104 -2.58 -3.76 -26.03
C VAL A 104 -3.50 -4.18 -24.89
N LEU A 105 -3.36 -3.59 -23.69
CA LEU A 105 -4.16 -3.97 -22.52
C LEU A 105 -5.59 -3.40 -22.52
N ARG A 106 -5.89 -2.45 -23.41
CA ARG A 106 -7.20 -1.77 -23.39
C ARG A 106 -8.38 -2.72 -23.54
N GLU A 107 -8.28 -3.68 -24.47
CA GLU A 107 -9.33 -4.66 -24.73
C GLU A 107 -9.42 -5.65 -23.58
N LEU A 108 -8.30 -6.16 -23.07
CA LEU A 108 -8.26 -7.08 -21.94
C LEU A 108 -8.87 -6.46 -20.68
N LYS A 109 -8.49 -5.21 -20.36
CA LYS A 109 -9.07 -4.46 -19.24
C LYS A 109 -10.59 -4.31 -19.39
N LYS A 110 -11.08 -4.05 -20.61
CA LYS A 110 -12.52 -3.92 -20.89
C LYS A 110 -13.24 -5.26 -20.77
N ALA A 111 -12.65 -6.33 -21.31
CA ALA A 111 -13.27 -7.67 -21.30
C ALA A 111 -13.46 -8.22 -19.88
N HIS A 112 -12.50 -7.95 -18.99
CA HIS A 112 -12.56 -8.38 -17.60
C HIS A 112 -13.26 -7.36 -16.68
N GLN A 113 -13.95 -6.34 -17.22
CA GLN A 113 -14.60 -5.26 -16.45
C GLN A 113 -13.67 -4.77 -15.33
N PHE A 114 -12.41 -4.48 -15.69
CA PHE A 114 -11.40 -4.14 -14.72
C PHE A 114 -11.78 -2.86 -13.97
N GLU A 115 -12.52 -3.05 -12.91
CA GLU A 115 -12.66 -2.06 -11.85
C GLU A 115 -11.49 -2.27 -10.88
N THR A 116 -10.75 -1.21 -10.64
CA THR A 116 -9.79 -1.22 -9.53
C THR A 116 -10.56 -1.56 -8.28
N ASN A 117 -10.30 -2.73 -7.69
CA ASN A 117 -10.90 -3.12 -6.41
C ASN A 117 -10.66 -1.98 -5.41
N ARG A 118 -11.68 -1.15 -5.22
CA ARG A 118 -11.59 -0.03 -4.27
C ARG A 118 -11.49 -0.62 -2.88
N ARG A 119 -10.44 -0.26 -2.17
CA ARG A 119 -10.27 -0.68 -0.79
C ARG A 119 -11.35 0.00 0.03
N LYS A 120 -12.23 -0.80 0.66
CA LYS A 120 -13.24 -0.27 1.57
C LYS A 120 -12.59 0.07 2.91
N ALA A 121 -12.96 1.20 3.48
CA ALA A 121 -12.68 1.53 4.87
C ALA A 121 -13.45 0.59 5.81
N LEU A 122 -12.97 0.40 7.01
CA LEU A 122 -13.78 -0.22 8.06
C LEU A 122 -14.94 0.71 8.42
N THR A 123 -16.11 0.15 8.63
CA THR A 123 -17.23 0.89 9.23
C THR A 123 -16.89 1.32 10.67
N VAL A 124 -17.62 2.25 11.23
CA VAL A 124 -17.44 2.66 12.64
C VAL A 124 -17.62 1.48 13.59
N ALA A 125 -18.59 0.60 13.32
CA ALA A 125 -18.87 -0.59 14.12
C ALA A 125 -17.71 -1.61 14.04
N GLU A 126 -17.16 -1.87 12.86
CA GLU A 126 -16.01 -2.75 12.67
C GLU A 126 -14.73 -2.18 13.31
N GLN A 127 -14.50 -0.86 13.19
CA GLN A 127 -13.38 -0.19 13.85
C GLN A 127 -13.46 -0.31 15.37
N ASN A 128 -14.64 -0.06 15.95
CA ASN A 128 -14.86 -0.18 17.38
C ASN A 128 -14.74 -1.63 17.87
N LEU A 129 -15.24 -2.61 17.09
CA LEU A 129 -15.07 -4.02 17.36
C LEU A 129 -13.58 -4.38 17.40
N LEU A 130 -12.79 -3.97 16.42
CA LEU A 130 -11.36 -4.23 16.35
C LEU A 130 -10.63 -3.68 17.58
N LEU A 131 -10.80 -2.38 17.88
CA LEU A 131 -10.12 -1.73 19.00
C LEU A 131 -10.54 -2.32 20.36
N SER A 132 -11.85 -2.57 20.53
CA SER A 132 -12.36 -3.20 21.75
C SER A 132 -11.83 -4.63 21.92
N TYR A 133 -11.77 -5.42 20.86
CA TYR A 133 -11.24 -6.77 20.90
C TYR A 133 -9.74 -6.78 21.25
N LEU A 134 -8.95 -5.92 20.61
CA LEU A 134 -7.53 -5.79 20.90
C LEU A 134 -7.25 -5.35 22.33
N SER A 135 -8.02 -4.39 22.86
CA SER A 135 -7.81 -3.87 24.22
C SER A 135 -8.20 -4.87 25.33
N LYS A 136 -9.16 -5.78 25.06
CA LYS A 136 -9.71 -6.71 26.06
C LYS A 136 -9.14 -8.11 26.00
N THR A 137 -8.51 -8.49 24.87
CA THR A 137 -8.01 -9.87 24.67
C THR A 137 -6.51 -9.94 25.01
N PRO A 138 -6.09 -10.57 26.12
CA PRO A 138 -4.68 -10.59 26.56
C PRO A 138 -3.71 -11.09 25.47
N LYS A 139 -4.12 -12.08 24.68
CA LYS A 139 -3.35 -12.61 23.54
C LYS A 139 -2.98 -11.56 22.50
N TYR A 140 -3.78 -10.48 22.36
CA TYR A 140 -3.64 -9.50 21.30
C TYR A 140 -3.42 -8.07 21.79
N GLN A 141 -3.40 -7.83 23.11
CA GLN A 141 -3.21 -6.49 23.69
C GLN A 141 -1.94 -5.78 23.22
N HIS A 142 -0.85 -6.53 23.02
CA HIS A 142 0.41 -5.99 22.51
C HIS A 142 0.34 -5.48 21.08
N TRP A 143 -0.73 -5.81 20.30
CA TRP A 143 -0.99 -5.26 18.98
C TRP A 143 -1.86 -4.01 19.01
N TYR A 144 -2.52 -3.72 20.14
CA TYR A 144 -3.41 -2.56 20.26
C TYR A 144 -2.68 -1.24 19.94
N PRO A 145 -1.48 -0.95 20.51
CA PRO A 145 -0.85 0.33 20.31
C PRO A 145 -0.57 0.65 18.84
N ILE A 146 0.10 -0.25 18.12
CA ILE A 146 0.44 0.01 16.71
C ILE A 146 -0.77 0.16 15.82
N PHE A 147 -1.84 -0.64 16.03
CA PHE A 147 -3.04 -0.52 15.20
C PHE A 147 -3.89 0.70 15.57
N ALA A 148 -3.93 1.11 16.84
CA ALA A 148 -4.56 2.34 17.28
C ALA A 148 -3.83 3.57 16.70
N VAL A 149 -2.49 3.60 16.76
CA VAL A 149 -1.68 4.65 16.15
C VAL A 149 -1.94 4.73 14.63
N MET A 150 -1.95 3.60 13.92
CA MET A 150 -2.21 3.61 12.47
C MET A 150 -3.64 4.08 12.13
N LEU A 151 -4.64 3.73 12.94
CA LEU A 151 -6.03 4.19 12.78
C LEU A 151 -6.20 5.66 13.11
N GLY A 152 -5.44 6.20 14.06
CA GLY A 152 -5.57 7.58 14.50
C GLY A 152 -4.65 8.58 13.80
N THR A 153 -3.70 8.12 12.98
CA THR A 153 -2.73 8.98 12.30
C THR A 153 -2.72 8.82 10.78
N GLY A 154 -3.24 7.70 10.30
CA GLY A 154 -3.17 7.34 8.88
C GLY A 154 -1.75 7.09 8.37
N LEU A 155 -0.79 6.85 9.23
CA LEU A 155 0.59 6.53 8.84
C LEU A 155 0.66 5.33 7.91
N ARG A 156 1.61 5.36 6.96
CA ARG A 156 1.94 4.16 6.18
C ARG A 156 2.60 3.14 7.11
N VAL A 157 2.43 1.86 6.80
CA VAL A 157 2.98 0.80 7.66
C VAL A 157 4.47 0.97 7.94
N GLY A 158 5.27 1.33 6.94
CA GLY A 158 6.70 1.57 7.13
C GLY A 158 7.02 2.86 7.89
N GLU A 159 6.15 3.87 7.86
CA GLU A 159 6.24 5.06 8.71
C GLU A 159 5.93 4.68 10.16
N ALA A 160 4.84 3.92 10.39
CA ALA A 160 4.44 3.48 11.73
C ALA A 160 5.49 2.53 12.38
N THR A 161 5.96 1.51 11.65
CA THR A 161 6.97 0.58 12.17
C THR A 161 8.36 1.20 12.31
N GLY A 162 8.61 2.32 11.63
CA GLY A 162 9.84 3.08 11.73
C GLY A 162 9.85 4.16 12.81
N LEU A 163 8.70 4.44 13.46
CA LEU A 163 8.66 5.46 14.53
C LEU A 163 9.62 5.13 15.67
N ARG A 164 10.31 6.16 16.16
CA ARG A 164 11.19 6.12 17.31
C ARG A 164 10.60 6.95 18.44
N TRP A 165 11.01 6.69 19.68
CA TRP A 165 10.54 7.48 20.83
C TRP A 165 10.85 8.96 20.68
N CYS A 166 11.99 9.33 20.08
CA CYS A 166 12.36 10.72 19.81
C CYS A 166 11.55 11.41 18.71
N ASP A 167 10.76 10.67 17.95
CA ASP A 167 9.86 11.22 16.92
C ASP A 167 8.47 11.60 17.48
N VAL A 168 8.19 11.29 18.76
CA VAL A 168 6.91 11.53 19.44
C VAL A 168 7.10 12.61 20.51
N ASP A 169 6.43 13.73 20.32
CA ASP A 169 6.39 14.84 21.28
C ASP A 169 5.07 14.75 22.07
N PHE A 170 5.17 14.37 23.34
CA PHE A 170 4.01 14.23 24.23
C PHE A 170 3.54 15.56 24.81
N GLU A 171 4.38 16.61 24.83
CA GLU A 171 4.04 17.94 25.31
C GLU A 171 3.25 18.70 24.26
N GLU A 172 3.79 18.76 23.03
CA GLU A 172 3.11 19.40 21.90
C GLU A 172 2.01 18.51 21.28
N GLY A 173 1.92 17.23 21.66
CA GLY A 173 0.95 16.28 21.13
C GLY A 173 1.15 15.99 19.63
N THR A 174 2.38 15.80 19.19
CA THR A 174 2.70 15.62 17.76
C THR A 174 3.64 14.45 17.47
N ILE A 175 3.59 13.97 16.23
CA ILE A 175 4.45 12.92 15.70
C ILE A 175 5.21 13.46 14.49
N SER A 176 6.54 13.40 14.52
CA SER A 176 7.41 13.74 13.40
C SER A 176 7.59 12.54 12.46
N VAL A 177 7.09 12.64 11.23
CA VAL A 177 7.25 11.62 10.19
C VAL A 177 8.33 12.07 9.22
N ASN A 178 9.52 11.54 9.37
CA ASN A 178 10.70 11.98 8.62
C ASN A 178 11.47 10.83 7.94
N HIS A 179 11.07 9.58 8.18
CA HIS A 179 11.65 8.38 7.58
C HIS A 179 10.64 7.26 7.47
N THR A 180 11.03 6.17 6.81
CA THR A 180 10.23 4.95 6.65
C THR A 180 11.13 3.73 6.73
N LEU A 181 10.72 2.76 7.53
CA LEU A 181 11.37 1.46 7.65
C LEU A 181 10.81 0.52 6.57
N VAL A 182 11.70 -0.09 5.80
CA VAL A 182 11.33 -1.01 4.72
C VAL A 182 12.06 -2.34 4.92
N ASN A 183 11.31 -3.42 4.83
CA ASN A 183 11.88 -4.77 4.82
C ASN A 183 12.04 -5.24 3.37
N TYR A 184 13.23 -5.70 3.02
CA TYR A 184 13.57 -6.22 1.70
C TYR A 184 13.82 -7.72 1.75
N ASP A 185 13.20 -8.46 0.84
CA ASP A 185 13.58 -9.84 0.55
C ASP A 185 14.80 -9.85 -0.37
N HIS A 186 15.93 -10.35 0.12
CA HIS A 186 17.07 -10.65 -0.74
C HIS A 186 16.77 -11.95 -1.49
N ARG A 187 16.64 -11.86 -2.81
CA ARG A 187 16.46 -13.02 -3.70
C ARG A 187 17.74 -13.29 -4.46
N GLU A 188 18.12 -14.54 -4.52
CA GLU A 188 19.20 -14.98 -5.40
C GLU A 188 18.80 -14.87 -6.88
N ASN A 189 19.78 -14.85 -7.79
CA ASN A 189 19.53 -14.78 -9.24
C ASN A 189 18.67 -15.94 -9.78
N ASN A 190 18.62 -17.07 -9.06
CA ASN A 190 17.84 -18.28 -9.35
C ASN A 190 16.48 -18.32 -8.63
N GLY A 191 16.07 -17.21 -7.94
CA GLY A 191 14.78 -17.10 -7.26
C GLY A 191 14.75 -17.60 -5.81
N GLY A 192 15.87 -18.16 -5.29
CA GLY A 192 16.00 -18.55 -3.88
C GLY A 192 15.98 -17.33 -2.95
N LYS A 193 15.41 -17.49 -1.74
CA LYS A 193 15.49 -16.47 -0.68
C LYS A 193 16.87 -16.53 -0.04
N LYS A 194 17.62 -15.42 -0.08
CA LYS A 194 18.92 -15.26 0.60
C LYS A 194 18.82 -14.60 1.96
N GLY A 195 17.62 -14.27 2.41
CA GLY A 195 17.34 -13.56 3.66
C GLY A 195 16.51 -12.31 3.45
N CYS A 196 16.18 -11.63 4.54
CA CYS A 196 15.56 -10.31 4.52
C CYS A 196 16.40 -9.35 5.36
N TYR A 197 16.37 -8.09 5.00
CA TYR A 197 17.05 -7.02 5.72
C TYR A 197 16.18 -5.77 5.77
N PHE A 198 16.43 -4.94 6.77
CA PHE A 198 15.74 -3.67 6.92
C PHE A 198 16.60 -2.52 6.40
N ASN A 199 15.94 -1.51 5.82
CA ASN A 199 16.55 -0.22 5.53
C ASN A 199 15.63 0.89 6.00
N CYS A 200 16.22 1.97 6.49
CA CYS A 200 15.54 3.23 6.73
C CYS A 200 15.79 4.20 5.58
N HIS A 201 14.72 4.72 5.01
CA HIS A 201 14.82 5.70 3.94
C HIS A 201 14.12 7.00 4.32
N SER A 202 14.70 8.12 3.89
CA SER A 202 13.94 9.38 3.85
C SER A 202 12.71 9.23 2.94
N PRO A 203 11.63 9.98 3.18
CA PRO A 203 10.46 9.99 2.31
C PRO A 203 10.83 10.29 0.85
N LYS A 204 10.05 9.76 -0.09
CA LYS A 204 10.28 9.95 -1.53
C LYS A 204 10.06 11.39 -1.99
N THR A 205 9.27 12.14 -1.25
CA THR A 205 8.85 13.52 -1.59
C THR A 205 8.97 14.40 -0.34
N LYS A 206 9.12 15.72 -0.55
CA LYS A 206 9.10 16.71 0.55
C LYS A 206 7.81 16.62 1.38
N ALA A 207 6.66 16.36 0.75
CA ALA A 207 5.37 16.16 1.43
C ALA A 207 5.35 14.91 2.35
N GLY A 208 6.28 13.98 2.17
CA GLY A 208 6.43 12.83 3.05
C GLY A 208 7.03 13.17 4.41
N VAL A 209 7.78 14.27 4.52
CA VAL A 209 8.28 14.82 5.79
C VAL A 209 7.20 15.75 6.34
N ARG A 210 6.63 15.40 7.47
CA ARG A 210 5.49 16.11 8.05
C ARG A 210 5.36 15.86 9.54
N THR A 211 4.64 16.75 10.22
CA THR A 211 4.21 16.58 11.60
C THR A 211 2.71 16.23 11.60
N VAL A 212 2.33 15.20 12.35
CA VAL A 212 0.95 14.74 12.50
C VAL A 212 0.51 14.98 13.94
N PRO A 213 -0.58 15.74 14.18
CA PRO A 213 -1.13 15.90 15.52
C PRO A 213 -1.63 14.56 16.08
N MET A 214 -1.48 14.34 17.37
CA MET A 214 -1.99 13.17 18.07
C MET A 214 -3.37 13.44 18.64
N MET A 215 -4.30 12.53 18.42
CA MET A 215 -5.54 12.45 19.20
C MET A 215 -5.27 11.77 20.55
N ASP A 216 -6.09 12.02 21.57
CA ASP A 216 -5.88 11.49 22.92
C ASP A 216 -5.71 9.97 22.94
N PHE A 217 -6.54 9.22 22.22
CA PHE A 217 -6.43 7.76 22.17
C PHE A 217 -5.13 7.26 21.50
N VAL A 218 -4.50 8.08 20.65
CA VAL A 218 -3.18 7.79 20.06
C VAL A 218 -2.09 8.01 21.10
N LYS A 219 -2.20 9.08 21.90
CA LYS A 219 -1.31 9.35 23.03
C LYS A 219 -1.37 8.20 24.05
N GLU A 220 -2.57 7.80 24.43
CA GLU A 220 -2.80 6.63 25.31
C GLU A 220 -2.21 5.34 24.72
N ALA A 221 -2.27 5.14 23.42
CA ALA A 221 -1.70 3.97 22.77
C ALA A 221 -0.17 3.94 22.90
N PHE A 222 0.52 5.07 22.75
CA PHE A 222 1.96 5.15 22.99
C PHE A 222 2.31 4.94 24.48
N GLU A 223 1.53 5.48 25.39
CA GLU A 223 1.72 5.28 26.83
C GLU A 223 1.57 3.78 27.20
N LYS A 224 0.59 3.11 26.62
CA LYS A 224 0.41 1.64 26.80
C LYS A 224 1.58 0.85 26.22
N GLU A 225 2.10 1.25 25.06
CA GLU A 225 3.28 0.59 24.48
C GLU A 225 4.50 0.75 25.37
N ARG A 226 4.72 1.96 25.90
CA ARG A 226 5.83 2.23 26.82
C ARG A 226 5.72 1.39 28.10
N ALA A 227 4.54 1.38 28.73
CA ALA A 227 4.30 0.58 29.92
C ALA A 227 4.49 -0.93 29.67
N TYR A 228 4.03 -1.43 28.52
CA TYR A 228 4.23 -2.83 28.12
C TYR A 228 5.71 -3.17 27.94
N GLN A 229 6.48 -2.30 27.29
CA GLN A 229 7.92 -2.50 27.09
C GLN A 229 8.69 -2.45 28.41
N GLU A 230 8.34 -1.55 29.32
CA GLU A 230 8.92 -1.47 30.67
C GLU A 230 8.61 -2.73 31.48
N GLU A 231 7.34 -3.20 31.51
CA GLU A 231 6.93 -4.40 32.25
C GLU A 231 7.57 -5.69 31.71
N ALA A 232 7.69 -5.79 30.37
CA ALA A 232 8.25 -6.95 29.70
C ALA A 232 9.78 -6.89 29.49
N GLU A 233 10.45 -5.84 29.98
CA GLU A 233 11.88 -5.57 29.80
C GLU A 233 12.34 -5.60 28.33
N ILE A 234 11.45 -5.13 27.41
CA ILE A 234 11.71 -5.10 25.97
C ILE A 234 12.38 -3.78 25.60
N HIS A 235 13.54 -3.87 24.98
CA HIS A 235 14.27 -2.71 24.43
C HIS A 235 14.57 -2.94 22.95
N CYS A 236 14.65 -1.85 22.18
CA CYS A 236 15.12 -1.92 20.81
C CYS A 236 16.58 -2.36 20.78
N THR A 237 16.87 -3.49 20.14
CA THR A 237 18.22 -4.09 20.08
C THR A 237 18.91 -3.83 18.74
N VAL A 238 18.23 -3.19 17.79
CA VAL A 238 18.71 -3.05 16.42
C VAL A 238 18.97 -1.59 16.05
N THR A 239 19.96 -1.41 15.19
CA THR A 239 20.22 -0.14 14.49
C THR A 239 20.12 -0.40 13.00
N VAL A 240 19.32 0.40 12.30
CA VAL A 240 19.08 0.29 10.85
C VAL A 240 19.44 1.62 10.20
N ASP A 241 20.49 1.65 9.39
CA ASP A 241 20.98 2.86 8.70
C ASP A 241 21.18 4.07 9.63
N GLY A 242 21.68 3.82 10.87
CA GLY A 242 21.90 4.84 11.90
C GLY A 242 20.66 5.20 12.73
N TYR A 243 19.49 4.64 12.42
CA TYR A 243 18.27 4.79 13.22
C TYR A 243 18.18 3.68 14.25
N THR A 244 17.87 4.02 15.47
CA THR A 244 17.68 3.10 16.60
C THR A 244 16.51 3.57 17.46
N ASP A 245 16.21 2.85 18.54
CA ASP A 245 15.16 3.19 19.50
C ASP A 245 13.74 3.19 18.87
N PHE A 246 13.50 2.21 17.98
CA PHE A 246 12.19 2.03 17.37
C PHE A 246 11.13 1.66 18.42
N ILE A 247 9.94 2.28 18.31
CA ILE A 247 8.84 2.07 19.26
C ILE A 247 8.28 0.65 19.12
N PHE A 248 7.88 0.26 17.90
CA PHE A 248 7.17 -1.00 17.66
C PHE A 248 8.14 -2.11 17.29
N VAL A 249 8.67 -2.76 18.31
CA VAL A 249 9.58 -3.91 18.19
C VAL A 249 8.89 -5.22 18.58
N ASN A 250 9.48 -6.36 18.22
CA ASN A 250 9.03 -7.65 18.71
C ASN A 250 9.61 -7.93 20.13
N HIS A 251 9.24 -9.06 20.73
CA HIS A 251 9.71 -9.45 22.06
C HIS A 251 11.23 -9.69 22.16
N PHE A 252 11.95 -9.70 21.04
CA PHE A 252 13.41 -9.74 21.00
C PHE A 252 14.04 -8.34 20.80
N GLY A 253 13.25 -7.29 20.74
CA GLY A 253 13.72 -5.94 20.45
C GLY A 253 14.02 -5.67 18.98
N GLU A 254 13.56 -6.53 18.05
CA GLU A 254 13.80 -6.39 16.61
C GLU A 254 12.64 -5.68 15.91
N CYS A 255 12.94 -5.03 14.79
CA CYS A 255 11.95 -4.28 14.01
C CYS A 255 10.78 -5.16 13.51
N GLN A 256 9.59 -4.59 13.57
CA GLN A 256 8.40 -5.15 12.94
C GLN A 256 8.31 -4.76 11.45
N HIS A 257 7.62 -5.55 10.66
CA HIS A 257 7.40 -5.24 9.25
C HIS A 257 5.97 -5.58 8.79
N GLN A 258 5.58 -5.03 7.64
CA GLN A 258 4.22 -5.17 7.07
C GLN A 258 3.74 -6.62 7.02
N GLY A 259 4.62 -7.57 6.69
CA GLY A 259 4.27 -8.99 6.60
C GLY A 259 3.83 -9.56 7.95
N THR A 260 4.53 -9.21 9.04
CA THR A 260 4.20 -9.61 10.41
C THR A 260 2.88 -9.01 10.86
N LEU A 261 2.69 -7.70 10.67
CA LEU A 261 1.45 -7.01 11.02
C LEU A 261 0.24 -7.59 10.27
N ASN A 262 0.38 -7.83 8.97
CA ASN A 262 -0.70 -8.42 8.17
C ASN A 262 -1.00 -9.88 8.56
N LYS A 263 0.00 -10.64 9.05
CA LYS A 263 -0.23 -11.98 9.63
C LYS A 263 -0.99 -11.86 10.96
N ALA A 264 -0.63 -10.88 11.79
CA ALA A 264 -1.35 -10.61 13.06
C ALA A 264 -2.82 -10.23 12.77
N ILE A 265 -3.07 -9.27 11.87
CA ILE A 265 -4.42 -8.87 11.47
C ILE A 265 -5.27 -10.08 11.03
N ARG A 266 -4.74 -10.98 10.19
CA ARG A 266 -5.50 -12.17 9.75
C ARG A 266 -5.89 -13.08 10.91
N ARG A 267 -5.01 -13.27 11.90
CA ARG A 267 -5.30 -14.07 13.10
C ARG A 267 -6.33 -13.37 13.98
N ILE A 268 -6.18 -12.06 14.19
CA ILE A 268 -7.11 -11.24 14.96
C ILE A 268 -8.51 -11.28 14.33
N ILE A 269 -8.64 -11.10 13.02
CA ILE A 269 -9.94 -11.17 12.32
C ILE A 269 -10.60 -12.51 12.55
N ARG A 270 -9.88 -13.62 12.35
CA ARG A 270 -10.41 -14.97 12.56
C ARG A 270 -10.89 -15.16 13.99
N ASP A 271 -10.00 -14.97 14.97
CA ASP A 271 -10.30 -15.26 16.37
C ASP A 271 -11.38 -14.32 16.95
N CYS A 272 -11.41 -13.05 16.51
CA CYS A 272 -12.46 -12.10 16.87
C CYS A 272 -13.82 -12.53 16.31
N ASN A 273 -13.89 -12.87 15.04
CA ASN A 273 -15.15 -13.28 14.40
C ASN A 273 -15.66 -14.61 14.99
N ASP A 274 -14.77 -15.57 15.23
CA ASP A 274 -15.12 -16.84 15.87
C ASP A 274 -15.72 -16.59 17.28
N GLU A 275 -15.12 -15.70 18.08
CA GLU A 275 -15.62 -15.35 19.41
C GLU A 275 -16.95 -14.59 19.36
N VAL A 276 -17.12 -13.66 18.41
CA VAL A 276 -18.38 -12.92 18.21
C VAL A 276 -19.50 -13.87 17.84
N LEU A 277 -19.27 -14.77 16.90
CA LEU A 277 -20.28 -15.76 16.46
C LEU A 277 -20.58 -16.82 17.53
N ALA A 278 -19.61 -17.19 18.33
CA ALA A 278 -19.83 -18.07 19.47
C ALA A 278 -20.76 -17.45 20.53
N LYS A 279 -20.65 -16.13 20.75
CA LYS A 279 -21.52 -15.38 21.68
C LYS A 279 -22.87 -15.03 21.07
N ASN A 280 -22.91 -14.68 19.79
CA ASN A 280 -24.11 -14.33 19.06
C ASN A 280 -24.02 -14.82 17.60
N PRO A 281 -24.58 -16.01 17.29
CA PRO A 281 -24.54 -16.57 15.94
C PRO A 281 -25.19 -15.69 14.86
N ASN A 282 -26.06 -14.75 15.25
CA ASN A 282 -26.75 -13.84 14.33
C ASN A 282 -26.12 -12.45 14.30
N SER A 283 -24.89 -12.30 14.77
CA SER A 283 -24.21 -11.00 14.74
C SER A 283 -24.02 -10.51 13.32
N THR A 284 -24.43 -9.28 13.05
CA THR A 284 -24.26 -8.61 11.76
C THR A 284 -22.96 -7.82 11.66
N VAL A 285 -22.26 -7.62 12.78
CA VAL A 285 -20.98 -6.90 12.83
C VAL A 285 -19.86 -7.91 13.01
N LEU A 286 -19.12 -8.14 11.93
CA LEU A 286 -17.94 -8.98 11.89
C LEU A 286 -16.80 -8.20 11.22
N LEU A 287 -15.57 -8.51 11.58
CA LEU A 287 -14.40 -7.92 10.91
C LEU A 287 -14.25 -8.47 9.50
N PRO A 288 -14.25 -7.62 8.46
CA PRO A 288 -13.98 -8.05 7.10
C PRO A 288 -12.50 -8.42 6.92
N ARG A 289 -12.15 -9.02 5.80
CA ARG A 289 -10.74 -9.22 5.45
C ARG A 289 -10.11 -7.89 5.06
N PHE A 290 -9.11 -7.44 5.83
CA PHE A 290 -8.39 -6.20 5.58
C PHE A 290 -6.87 -6.33 5.83
N SER A 291 -6.12 -5.27 5.56
CA SER A 291 -4.66 -5.18 5.76
C SER A 291 -4.29 -3.85 6.44
N CYS A 292 -3.04 -3.70 6.86
CA CYS A 292 -2.53 -2.44 7.42
C CYS A 292 -2.88 -1.19 6.60
N HIS A 293 -2.88 -1.31 5.27
CA HIS A 293 -3.21 -0.17 4.41
C HIS A 293 -4.69 0.26 4.52
N THR A 294 -5.58 -0.68 4.86
CA THR A 294 -6.98 -0.38 5.12
C THR A 294 -7.16 0.53 6.34
N LEU A 295 -6.30 0.41 7.37
CA LEU A 295 -6.34 1.28 8.55
C LEU A 295 -6.10 2.75 8.17
N ARG A 296 -5.12 3.00 7.30
CA ARG A 296 -4.89 4.34 6.74
C ARG A 296 -6.07 4.82 5.89
N HIS A 297 -6.67 3.95 5.10
CA HIS A 297 -7.86 4.28 4.31
C HIS A 297 -9.04 4.63 5.24
N THR A 298 -9.22 3.87 6.33
CA THR A 298 -10.24 4.14 7.36
C THR A 298 -10.02 5.49 8.01
N PHE A 299 -8.81 5.84 8.42
CA PHE A 299 -8.48 7.16 8.93
C PHE A 299 -8.86 8.27 7.94
N THR A 300 -8.48 8.12 6.67
CA THR A 300 -8.83 9.10 5.63
C THR A 300 -10.34 9.27 5.50
N THR A 301 -11.06 8.15 5.48
CA THR A 301 -12.54 8.14 5.42
C THR A 301 -13.15 8.86 6.62
N ARG A 302 -12.65 8.60 7.85
CA ARG A 302 -13.13 9.30 9.07
C ARG A 302 -12.90 10.81 9.00
N MET A 303 -11.74 11.24 8.49
CA MET A 303 -11.48 12.67 8.29
C MET A 303 -12.43 13.30 7.26
N CYS A 304 -12.72 12.59 6.16
CA CYS A 304 -13.69 13.05 5.16
C CYS A 304 -15.12 13.14 5.75
N GLU A 305 -15.55 12.13 6.51
CA GLU A 305 -16.87 12.10 7.19
C GLU A 305 -17.02 13.21 8.24
N ALA A 306 -15.91 13.55 8.91
CA ALA A 306 -15.85 14.66 9.87
C ALA A 306 -15.80 16.04 9.19
N GLY A 307 -15.84 16.13 7.87
CA GLY A 307 -15.80 17.38 7.12
C GLY A 307 -14.45 18.11 7.17
N VAL A 308 -13.37 17.41 7.49
CA VAL A 308 -12.03 18.02 7.56
C VAL A 308 -11.62 18.50 6.17
N ASN A 309 -11.03 19.70 6.10
CA ASN A 309 -10.57 20.28 4.85
C ASN A 309 -9.63 19.33 4.11
N ILE A 310 -9.89 19.11 2.83
CA ILE A 310 -9.15 18.15 1.99
C ILE A 310 -7.64 18.43 1.94
N LYS A 311 -7.25 19.69 2.05
CA LYS A 311 -5.82 20.08 2.09
C LYS A 311 -5.17 19.62 3.39
N VAL A 312 -5.85 19.73 4.52
CA VAL A 312 -5.39 19.22 5.82
C VAL A 312 -5.26 17.70 5.77
N ILE A 313 -6.24 17.02 5.15
CA ILE A 313 -6.17 15.56 4.95
C ILE A 313 -4.96 15.18 4.08
N GLN A 314 -4.74 15.89 2.97
CA GLN A 314 -3.60 15.67 2.08
C GLN A 314 -2.26 15.81 2.83
N ASP A 315 -2.13 16.88 3.61
CA ASP A 315 -0.90 17.20 4.34
C ASP A 315 -0.66 16.19 5.48
N ALA A 316 -1.69 15.84 6.26
CA ALA A 316 -1.60 14.81 7.31
C ALA A 316 -1.17 13.45 6.75
N LEU A 317 -1.68 13.09 5.57
CA LEU A 317 -1.32 11.82 4.90
C LEU A 317 0.02 11.88 4.16
N GLY A 318 0.55 13.07 3.83
CA GLY A 318 1.74 13.23 3.01
C GLY A 318 1.53 12.69 1.59
N HIS A 319 0.38 13.01 0.97
CA HIS A 319 0.10 12.71 -0.42
C HIS A 319 0.69 13.81 -1.31
N SER A 320 1.63 13.44 -2.18
CA SER A 320 2.20 14.37 -3.17
C SER A 320 1.19 14.79 -4.23
N ASP A 321 0.21 13.91 -4.52
CA ASP A 321 -0.87 14.15 -5.47
C ASP A 321 -2.21 14.16 -4.73
N ILE A 322 -2.93 15.27 -4.85
CA ILE A 322 -4.25 15.48 -4.23
C ILE A 322 -5.31 14.53 -4.81
N SER A 323 -5.13 14.04 -6.04
CA SER A 323 -6.08 13.13 -6.70
C SER A 323 -6.32 11.86 -5.87
N THR A 324 -5.31 11.37 -5.15
CA THR A 324 -5.42 10.22 -4.26
C THR A 324 -6.39 10.50 -3.11
N THR A 325 -6.34 11.72 -2.53
CA THR A 325 -7.24 12.12 -1.45
C THR A 325 -8.64 12.43 -1.99
N LEU A 326 -8.72 13.11 -3.15
CA LEU A 326 -9.98 13.43 -3.83
C LEU A 326 -10.79 12.18 -4.20
N ASN A 327 -10.15 11.11 -4.64
CA ASN A 327 -10.84 9.85 -4.97
C ASN A 327 -11.56 9.26 -3.74
N ILE A 328 -10.91 9.30 -2.57
CA ILE A 328 -11.53 8.83 -1.32
C ILE A 328 -12.65 9.78 -0.90
N TYR A 329 -12.39 11.08 -0.94
CA TYR A 329 -13.38 12.11 -0.62
C TYR A 329 -14.64 11.99 -1.50
N ALA A 330 -14.47 11.80 -2.81
CA ALA A 330 -15.57 11.64 -3.75
C ALA A 330 -16.42 10.39 -3.47
N ASP A 331 -15.82 9.29 -2.99
CA ASP A 331 -16.57 8.10 -2.63
C ASP A 331 -17.38 8.28 -1.34
N VAL A 332 -16.78 8.90 -0.31
CA VAL A 332 -17.46 9.23 0.97
C VAL A 332 -18.60 10.22 0.75
N THR A 333 -18.36 11.27 -0.03
CA THR A 333 -19.35 12.31 -0.27
C THR A 333 -20.54 11.85 -1.11
N LYS A 334 -20.45 10.74 -1.84
CA LYS A 334 -21.62 10.15 -2.51
C LYS A 334 -22.67 9.69 -1.51
N GLU A 335 -22.27 9.15 -0.39
CA GLU A 335 -23.18 8.71 0.69
C GLU A 335 -23.73 9.90 1.48
N LEU A 336 -22.92 10.94 1.67
CA LEU A 336 -23.29 12.18 2.38
C LEU A 336 -24.14 13.16 1.54
N ARG A 337 -24.16 13.00 0.21
CA ARG A 337 -24.79 13.97 -0.71
C ARG A 337 -26.20 14.32 -0.32
N LYS A 338 -27.00 13.32 0.06
CA LYS A 338 -28.42 13.56 0.40
C LYS A 338 -28.55 14.44 1.66
N SER A 339 -27.79 14.15 2.70
CA SER A 339 -27.81 14.92 3.94
C SER A 339 -27.26 16.35 3.75
N GLU A 340 -26.24 16.52 2.91
CA GLU A 340 -25.69 17.83 2.57
C GLU A 340 -26.69 18.69 1.78
N PHE A 341 -27.41 18.12 0.83
CA PHE A 341 -28.46 18.81 0.11
C PHE A 341 -29.68 19.15 1.01
N GLU A 342 -30.05 18.28 1.93
CA GLU A 342 -31.08 18.54 2.94
C GLU A 342 -30.66 19.67 3.91
N ASN A 343 -29.36 19.76 4.26
CA ASN A 343 -28.83 20.86 5.05
C ASN A 343 -28.84 22.17 4.28
N LEU A 344 -28.46 22.12 3.01
CA LEU A 344 -28.51 23.30 2.13
C LEU A 344 -29.95 23.82 1.93
N ASP A 345 -30.91 22.91 1.72
CA ASP A 345 -32.32 23.27 1.63
C ASP A 345 -32.82 23.98 2.89
N ARG A 346 -32.42 23.52 4.08
CA ARG A 346 -32.77 24.20 5.34
C ARG A 346 -32.15 25.60 5.44
N GLN A 347 -30.91 25.78 4.96
CA GLN A 347 -30.28 27.10 4.92
C GLN A 347 -30.99 28.03 3.92
N PHE A 348 -31.34 27.54 2.73
CA PHE A 348 -32.09 28.31 1.74
C PHE A 348 -33.52 28.65 2.22
N ALA A 349 -34.16 27.77 2.98
CA ALA A 349 -35.46 28.05 3.57
C ALA A 349 -35.38 29.24 4.57
N GLN A 350 -34.32 29.36 5.35
CA GLN A 350 -34.08 30.49 6.26
C GLN A 350 -33.82 31.82 5.53
N TRP A 351 -33.39 31.80 4.25
CA TRP A 351 -33.19 33.01 3.46
C TRP A 351 -34.45 33.51 2.76
N LYS A 352 -35.52 32.70 2.72
CA LYS A 352 -36.79 33.06 2.07
C LYS A 352 -37.73 33.88 2.94
N ASP A 353 -37.47 33.97 4.24
CA ASP A 353 -38.22 34.76 5.18
C ASP A 353 -37.35 35.87 5.82
N PRO A 354 -37.10 37.01 5.11
CA PRO A 354 -36.54 38.21 5.75
C PRO A 354 -37.61 39.18 6.27
N GLU A 355 -38.91 38.81 6.31
CA GLU A 355 -39.97 39.68 6.85
C GLU A 355 -41.06 38.84 7.51
N GLU A 356 -40.98 38.69 8.83
CA GLU A 356 -42.05 38.87 9.81
C GLU A 356 -41.44 39.33 11.14
#